data_fa37ae0dce087d7a31ce851ef5c6f8eb
#
_entry.id   fa37ae0dce087d7a31ce851ef5c6f8eb
#
_cell.length_a   1.000
_cell.length_b   1.000
_cell.length_c   1.000
_cell.angle_alpha   90.00
_cell.angle_beta   90.00
_cell.angle_gamma   90.00
#
_symmetry.space_group_name_H-M   'P 1'
#
loop_
_entity.id
_entity.type
_entity.pdbx_description
1 polymer ?
#
loop_
_entity_poly.entity_id
_entity_poly.type
_entity_poly.pdbx_seq_one_letter_code
_entity_poly.pdbx_strand_id
1 'polypeptide(L)'
;MRRSRVTFAASVLAAAALTLAACGGSDDSSSADSGSDDTASEEVVEDDAADDAADDAADDAADDAADDAADDTAAADAGGETYEVYALLPQGNDQPYGTTYLPPMEAKAAELGINLTITNSEYDADKQASECEVAVAAQPDGIILWPAVADSIRPCLQAANDAGIPVWITNADVNPEDTDLTYGYSGTDSYGQGAASAEMFCEFADGEEIGAIQVNGLTGNSVATLRGNGFSETVAELCPNVTILAEQPGNWNKDESQLAASEMLTANQGKVQGIYAADDTMVAGAIDAAKAQGLDVEDLIITSIGNTFLGNPLVASGELDGTVFQSSSWDGENAVVGIYRAMTGDTQLGRDDDGSVLYMPNPIVTIDNWDSPDVAPEW
;
A
#
# COMPACT_ATOMS: atom_id res chain seq x y z
N MET A 1 -6.16 -23.31 18.02
CA MET A 1 -5.53 -24.60 18.39
C MET A 1 -4.04 -24.40 18.31
N ARG A 2 -3.30 -24.50 19.42
CA ARG A 2 -1.85 -24.32 19.41
C ARG A 2 -1.23 -25.38 18.52
N ARG A 3 -0.45 -24.97 17.50
CA ARG A 3 0.37 -25.88 16.70
C ARG A 3 1.42 -26.52 17.59
N SER A 4 1.48 -27.86 17.59
CA SER A 4 2.49 -28.61 18.30
C SER A 4 3.81 -28.48 17.52
N ARG A 5 4.73 -27.65 18.00
CA ARG A 5 6.08 -27.56 17.41
C ARG A 5 6.84 -28.83 17.76
N VAL A 6 7.24 -29.59 16.73
CA VAL A 6 8.12 -30.75 16.86
C VAL A 6 9.54 -30.22 16.88
N THR A 7 10.17 -30.28 18.04
CA THR A 7 11.60 -29.99 18.23
C THR A 7 12.43 -31.07 17.52
N PHE A 8 13.09 -30.71 16.42
CA PHE A 8 14.16 -31.53 15.84
C PHE A 8 15.44 -31.29 16.63
N ALA A 9 15.83 -32.33 17.45
CA ALA A 9 17.13 -32.39 18.07
C ALA A 9 18.19 -32.66 16.99
N ALA A 10 19.06 -31.68 16.74
CA ALA A 10 20.22 -31.84 15.85
C ALA A 10 21.23 -32.82 16.49
N SER A 11 21.33 -34.00 15.95
CA SER A 11 22.39 -34.95 16.28
C SER A 11 23.66 -34.60 15.50
N VAL A 12 24.64 -34.03 16.20
CA VAL A 12 25.98 -33.78 15.68
C VAL A 12 26.69 -35.14 15.52
N LEU A 13 26.92 -35.58 14.30
CA LEU A 13 27.85 -36.65 13.97
C LEU A 13 29.16 -36.04 13.48
N ALA A 14 30.15 -36.10 14.33
CA ALA A 14 31.56 -35.83 13.99
C ALA A 14 32.09 -36.96 13.10
N ALA A 15 32.59 -36.67 11.92
CA ALA A 15 33.41 -37.55 11.13
C ALA A 15 34.70 -36.87 10.71
N ALA A 16 35.78 -37.56 11.03
CA ALA A 16 37.17 -37.13 10.99
C ALA A 16 37.75 -36.94 9.58
N ALA A 17 38.76 -36.10 9.56
CA ALA A 17 39.64 -35.79 8.45
C ALA A 17 40.37 -36.96 7.82
N LEU A 18 40.59 -36.90 6.52
CA LEU A 18 41.77 -37.51 5.87
C LEU A 18 42.23 -36.62 4.70
N THR A 19 43.42 -36.11 4.89
CA THR A 19 44.23 -35.39 3.92
C THR A 19 44.79 -36.34 2.86
N LEU A 20 44.86 -35.90 1.61
CA LEU A 20 45.98 -36.26 0.72
C LEU A 20 46.13 -35.21 -0.40
N ALA A 21 47.37 -34.76 -0.48
CA ALA A 21 47.90 -33.81 -1.45
C ALA A 21 48.23 -34.48 -2.78
N ALA A 22 48.22 -33.75 -3.88
CA ALA A 22 49.34 -33.59 -4.81
C ALA A 22 48.88 -32.98 -6.14
N CYS A 23 49.39 -31.80 -6.44
CA CYS A 23 50.37 -31.45 -7.49
C CYS A 23 49.96 -31.49 -8.96
N GLY A 24 50.12 -30.30 -9.57
CA GLY A 24 50.71 -30.08 -10.89
C GLY A 24 49.67 -29.78 -11.97
N GLY A 25 49.77 -28.74 -12.69
CA GLY A 25 50.69 -27.90 -13.32
C GLY A 25 50.04 -27.28 -14.53
N SER A 26 50.23 -26.01 -14.64
CA SER A 26 50.70 -25.21 -15.78
C SER A 26 50.03 -25.19 -17.16
N ASP A 27 49.74 -23.93 -17.53
CA ASP A 27 50.02 -23.28 -18.83
C ASP A 27 49.02 -23.55 -19.97
N ASP A 28 48.55 -22.63 -20.69
CA ASP A 28 48.94 -21.35 -21.21
C ASP A 28 47.97 -20.96 -22.35
N SER A 29 47.71 -19.70 -22.43
CA SER A 29 47.60 -18.83 -23.58
C SER A 29 46.58 -19.03 -24.71
N SER A 30 45.97 -17.91 -24.94
CA SER A 30 45.86 -17.11 -26.13
C SER A 30 44.64 -17.27 -27.04
N SER A 31 43.93 -16.21 -27.06
CA SER A 31 43.77 -15.17 -28.11
C SER A 31 42.87 -15.48 -29.30
N ALA A 32 41.93 -14.55 -29.43
CA ALA A 32 41.51 -13.80 -30.62
C ALA A 32 40.90 -14.61 -31.77
N ASP A 33 39.89 -14.19 -32.39
CA ASP A 33 39.60 -12.97 -33.15
C ASP A 33 38.36 -13.20 -34.00
N SER A 34 37.59 -12.17 -34.15
CA SER A 34 36.93 -11.63 -35.33
C SER A 34 35.99 -12.47 -36.20
N GLY A 35 34.91 -11.77 -36.48
CA GLY A 35 34.43 -11.56 -37.84
C GLY A 35 32.99 -12.00 -38.05
N SER A 36 32.09 -11.05 -38.02
CA SER A 36 31.45 -10.32 -39.10
C SER A 36 30.57 -11.13 -40.04
N ASP A 37 29.40 -10.53 -40.18
CA ASP A 37 28.61 -10.32 -41.42
C ASP A 37 27.87 -11.57 -41.96
N ASP A 38 26.67 -11.50 -42.38
CA ASP A 38 25.96 -10.57 -43.23
C ASP A 38 24.52 -10.99 -43.45
N THR A 39 23.65 -10.01 -43.54
CA THR A 39 22.53 -9.80 -44.45
C THR A 39 21.44 -10.83 -44.65
N ALA A 40 20.22 -10.33 -44.34
CA ALA A 40 19.13 -9.96 -45.26
C ALA A 40 18.33 -11.10 -45.91
N SER A 41 17.07 -11.04 -45.80
CA SER A 41 16.04 -10.60 -46.74
C SER A 41 14.69 -11.13 -46.29
N GLU A 42 13.76 -10.26 -46.06
CA GLU A 42 12.51 -9.97 -46.79
C GLU A 42 11.88 -11.17 -47.50
N GLU A 43 10.66 -11.46 -47.14
CA GLU A 43 9.59 -11.55 -48.11
C GLU A 43 8.21 -11.33 -47.43
N VAL A 44 7.59 -10.30 -47.95
CA VAL A 44 6.18 -9.92 -47.84
C VAL A 44 5.38 -10.82 -48.77
N VAL A 45 4.24 -11.34 -48.34
CA VAL A 45 3.15 -11.69 -49.25
C VAL A 45 1.86 -11.15 -48.63
N GLU A 46 1.36 -10.12 -49.27
CA GLU A 46 -0.03 -9.71 -49.32
C GLU A 46 -0.78 -10.68 -50.27
N ASP A 47 -2.06 -10.86 -50.02
CA ASP A 47 -3.17 -10.91 -50.95
C ASP A 47 -4.38 -11.58 -50.28
N ASP A 48 -5.53 -11.23 -50.41
CA ASP A 48 -6.37 -10.25 -51.09
C ASP A 48 -7.83 -10.69 -50.83
N ALA A 49 -8.62 -9.75 -50.54
CA ALA A 49 -9.94 -9.39 -51.02
C ALA A 49 -11.13 -10.36 -51.03
N ALA A 50 -12.15 -9.75 -50.58
CA ALA A 50 -13.50 -9.56 -51.15
C ALA A 50 -14.48 -10.73 -50.98
N ASP A 51 -15.67 -10.49 -50.69
CA ASP A 51 -16.79 -9.67 -51.06
C ASP A 51 -18.05 -10.49 -50.80
N ASP A 52 -19.07 -9.95 -50.42
CA ASP A 52 -20.40 -9.76 -50.96
C ASP A 52 -21.48 -9.86 -49.88
N ALA A 53 -22.06 -8.81 -49.60
CA ALA A 53 -23.27 -8.16 -50.03
C ALA A 53 -24.60 -8.83 -49.64
N ALA A 54 -25.35 -8.00 -48.94
CA ALA A 54 -26.77 -7.62 -49.19
C ALA A 54 -27.84 -8.71 -49.04
N ASP A 55 -28.90 -8.45 -48.42
CA ASP A 55 -30.13 -7.68 -48.65
C ASP A 55 -31.20 -8.26 -47.70
N ASP A 56 -32.10 -7.61 -47.20
CA ASP A 56 -33.15 -6.71 -47.55
C ASP A 56 -34.31 -6.80 -46.55
N ALA A 57 -34.85 -5.63 -46.30
CA ALA A 57 -36.25 -5.27 -46.10
C ALA A 57 -37.01 -5.77 -44.87
N ALA A 58 -37.33 -4.85 -44.04
CA ALA A 58 -38.53 -3.98 -44.04
C ALA A 58 -39.84 -4.62 -43.60
N ASP A 59 -40.39 -3.87 -42.71
CA ASP A 59 -41.79 -3.40 -42.53
C ASP A 59 -42.54 -4.07 -41.40
N ASP A 60 -43.18 -3.45 -40.54
CA ASP A 60 -44.19 -2.44 -40.49
C ASP A 60 -44.71 -2.24 -39.08
N ALA A 61 -44.80 -1.00 -38.73
CA ALA A 61 -45.83 -0.23 -38.08
C ALA A 61 -46.60 -0.70 -36.86
N ALA A 62 -46.66 0.27 -36.02
CA ALA A 62 -47.82 0.88 -35.35
C ALA A 62 -48.04 0.49 -33.91
N ASP A 63 -47.79 1.50 -33.13
CA ASP A 63 -48.78 2.35 -32.40
C ASP A 63 -49.36 1.71 -31.12
N ASP A 64 -49.10 2.26 -30.02
CA ASP A 64 -49.97 3.14 -29.24
C ASP A 64 -49.58 3.22 -27.78
N ALA A 65 -49.74 4.42 -27.29
CA ALA A 65 -50.01 4.83 -25.91
C ALA A 65 -48.84 4.96 -24.92
N ALA A 66 -48.46 6.20 -24.86
CA ALA A 66 -48.09 6.94 -23.64
C ALA A 66 -48.59 6.34 -22.33
N ASP A 67 -47.68 6.16 -21.39
CA ASP A 67 -47.98 6.67 -20.05
C ASP A 67 -46.72 7.27 -19.44
N ASP A 68 -46.87 8.53 -19.18
CA ASP A 68 -46.01 9.48 -18.56
C ASP A 68 -45.80 9.04 -17.10
N ALA A 69 -44.61 8.59 -16.79
CA ALA A 69 -44.11 8.65 -15.43
C ALA A 69 -42.68 9.19 -15.50
N ALA A 70 -42.60 10.49 -15.67
CA ALA A 70 -41.46 11.24 -15.20
C ALA A 70 -41.37 10.99 -13.71
N ASP A 71 -40.49 10.06 -13.32
CA ASP A 71 -39.93 10.04 -11.96
C ASP A 71 -39.01 11.23 -11.85
N ASP A 72 -39.62 12.31 -11.47
CA ASP A 72 -38.98 13.54 -11.01
C ASP A 72 -38.31 13.21 -9.67
N THR A 73 -37.15 12.54 -9.72
CA THR A 73 -36.24 12.60 -8.60
C THR A 73 -35.72 14.03 -8.57
N ALA A 74 -36.54 14.89 -7.95
CA ALA A 74 -36.12 16.18 -7.47
C ALA A 74 -34.84 15.97 -6.68
N ALA A 75 -33.69 16.29 -7.31
CA ALA A 75 -32.54 16.70 -6.58
C ALA A 75 -33.04 17.72 -5.57
N ALA A 76 -32.95 17.38 -4.30
CA ALA A 76 -33.20 18.34 -3.25
C ALA A 76 -32.24 19.48 -3.50
N ASP A 77 -32.74 20.59 -3.97
CA ASP A 77 -32.09 21.87 -3.93
C ASP A 77 -31.96 22.24 -2.45
N ALA A 78 -30.99 21.64 -1.78
CA ALA A 78 -30.45 22.14 -0.54
C ALA A 78 -29.71 23.42 -0.94
N GLY A 79 -30.34 24.55 -0.77
CA GLY A 79 -29.74 25.89 -0.94
C GLY A 79 -28.63 26.11 0.09
N GLY A 80 -27.63 25.20 0.13
CA GLY A 80 -26.40 25.26 0.88
C GLY A 80 -25.28 25.80 0.01
N GLU A 81 -24.29 26.40 0.64
CA GLU A 81 -23.05 26.78 -0.03
C GLU A 81 -22.42 25.52 -0.65
N THR A 82 -21.98 25.63 -1.90
CA THR A 82 -21.22 24.57 -2.59
C THR A 82 -19.76 24.93 -2.47
N TYR A 83 -18.93 23.97 -2.08
CA TYR A 83 -17.48 24.14 -1.90
C TYR A 83 -16.72 23.48 -3.05
N GLU A 84 -15.68 24.14 -3.53
CA GLU A 84 -14.74 23.62 -4.52
C GLU A 84 -13.49 23.08 -3.79
N VAL A 85 -13.20 21.80 -3.88
CA VAL A 85 -12.09 21.15 -3.17
C VAL A 85 -11.21 20.37 -4.15
N TYR A 86 -9.91 20.55 -4.05
CA TYR A 86 -8.92 19.71 -4.73
C TYR A 86 -8.46 18.57 -3.81
N ALA A 87 -8.47 17.35 -4.34
CA ALA A 87 -7.93 16.18 -3.68
C ALA A 87 -6.66 15.73 -4.42
N LEU A 88 -5.51 16.00 -3.83
CA LEU A 88 -4.18 15.69 -4.38
C LEU A 88 -3.71 14.36 -3.82
N LEU A 89 -3.96 13.28 -4.56
CA LEU A 89 -3.74 11.91 -4.13
C LEU A 89 -2.56 11.27 -4.88
N PRO A 90 -1.80 10.34 -4.25
CA PRO A 90 -0.73 9.61 -4.94
C PRO A 90 -1.21 8.36 -5.67
N GLN A 91 -2.49 7.99 -5.52
CA GLN A 91 -3.10 6.84 -6.18
C GLN A 91 -4.57 7.10 -6.48
N GLY A 92 -5.10 6.37 -7.47
CA GLY A 92 -6.48 6.42 -7.92
C GLY A 92 -7.08 5.02 -8.06
N ASN A 93 -8.03 4.86 -8.99
CA ASN A 93 -8.67 3.57 -9.30
C ASN A 93 -7.72 2.54 -9.96
N ASP A 94 -6.49 2.88 -10.19
CA ASP A 94 -5.42 2.02 -10.70
C ASP A 94 -4.72 1.20 -9.60
N GLN A 95 -4.99 1.52 -8.33
CA GLN A 95 -4.43 0.86 -7.16
C GLN A 95 -5.55 0.27 -6.28
N PRO A 96 -5.35 -0.92 -5.66
CA PRO A 96 -6.40 -1.56 -4.86
C PRO A 96 -6.99 -0.67 -3.77
N TYR A 97 -6.14 0.02 -3.00
CA TYR A 97 -6.59 0.92 -1.93
C TYR A 97 -7.40 2.11 -2.48
N GLY A 98 -6.96 2.73 -3.57
CA GLY A 98 -7.66 3.84 -4.22
C GLY A 98 -9.03 3.46 -4.76
N THR A 99 -9.18 2.22 -5.26
CA THR A 99 -10.46 1.70 -5.77
C THR A 99 -11.57 1.71 -4.71
N THR A 100 -11.21 1.52 -3.45
CA THR A 100 -12.16 1.47 -2.33
C THR A 100 -12.14 2.72 -1.45
N TYR A 101 -11.10 3.55 -1.58
CA TYR A 101 -10.99 4.87 -0.96
C TYR A 101 -11.86 5.93 -1.67
N LEU A 102 -11.86 5.96 -3.00
CA LEU A 102 -12.50 7.01 -3.78
C LEU A 102 -14.04 7.01 -3.72
N PRO A 103 -14.76 5.87 -3.85
CA PRO A 103 -16.23 5.90 -3.82
C PRO A 103 -16.83 6.48 -2.54
N PRO A 104 -16.40 6.11 -1.31
CA PRO A 104 -16.91 6.75 -0.09
C PRO A 104 -16.48 8.21 0.05
N MET A 105 -15.30 8.59 -0.46
CA MET A 105 -14.86 9.98 -0.54
C MET A 105 -15.82 10.82 -1.40
N GLU A 106 -16.12 10.36 -2.62
CA GLU A 106 -17.04 11.02 -3.54
C GLU A 106 -18.46 11.08 -3.00
N ALA A 107 -18.95 9.99 -2.38
CA ALA A 107 -20.27 9.95 -1.76
C ALA A 107 -20.40 10.97 -0.61
N LYS A 108 -19.38 11.05 0.26
CA LYS A 108 -19.38 12.02 1.36
C LYS A 108 -19.27 13.46 0.86
N ALA A 109 -18.50 13.71 -0.18
CA ALA A 109 -18.40 15.00 -0.80
C ALA A 109 -19.76 15.47 -1.36
N ALA A 110 -20.46 14.59 -2.05
CA ALA A 110 -21.81 14.88 -2.55
C ALA A 110 -22.81 15.17 -1.41
N GLU A 111 -22.74 14.42 -0.31
CA GLU A 111 -23.57 14.63 0.88
C GLU A 111 -23.34 16.03 1.50
N LEU A 112 -22.09 16.48 1.53
CA LEU A 112 -21.68 17.75 2.15
C LEU A 112 -21.69 18.94 1.18
N GLY A 113 -22.14 18.78 -0.07
CA GLY A 113 -22.17 19.83 -1.07
C GLY A 113 -20.80 20.26 -1.58
N ILE A 114 -19.85 19.31 -1.65
CA ILE A 114 -18.47 19.54 -2.10
C ILE A 114 -18.31 19.02 -3.52
N ASN A 115 -17.78 19.86 -4.42
CA ASN A 115 -17.31 19.47 -5.73
C ASN A 115 -15.82 19.10 -5.64
N LEU A 116 -15.48 17.84 -5.90
CA LEU A 116 -14.10 17.35 -5.86
C LEU A 116 -13.44 17.43 -7.23
N THR A 117 -12.23 18.01 -7.27
CA THR A 117 -11.27 17.82 -8.35
C THR A 117 -10.17 16.90 -7.85
N ILE A 118 -10.13 15.65 -8.34
CA ILE A 118 -9.21 14.62 -7.87
C ILE A 118 -8.04 14.49 -8.85
N THR A 119 -6.80 14.49 -8.35
CA THR A 119 -5.59 14.19 -9.11
C THR A 119 -4.94 12.90 -8.59
N ASN A 120 -4.09 12.30 -9.42
CA ASN A 120 -3.31 11.09 -9.08
C ASN A 120 -1.86 11.29 -9.51
N SER A 121 -0.98 11.49 -8.54
CA SER A 121 0.44 11.71 -8.81
C SER A 121 1.24 10.41 -9.05
N GLU A 122 0.63 9.23 -8.87
CA GLU A 122 1.29 7.93 -9.04
C GLU A 122 2.57 7.79 -8.17
N TYR A 123 2.53 8.34 -6.95
CA TYR A 123 3.66 8.45 -6.03
C TYR A 123 4.85 9.26 -6.54
N ASP A 124 4.70 10.03 -7.63
CA ASP A 124 5.68 10.96 -8.14
C ASP A 124 5.58 12.30 -7.39
N ALA A 125 6.61 12.64 -6.62
CA ALA A 125 6.66 13.85 -5.81
C ALA A 125 6.69 15.14 -6.65
N ASP A 126 7.36 15.14 -7.80
CA ASP A 126 7.45 16.29 -8.70
C ASP A 126 6.09 16.55 -9.39
N LYS A 127 5.41 15.45 -9.79
CA LYS A 127 4.05 15.54 -10.33
C LYS A 127 3.08 16.09 -9.28
N GLN A 128 3.13 15.59 -8.03
CA GLN A 128 2.28 16.09 -6.96
C GLN A 128 2.55 17.56 -6.63
N ALA A 129 3.81 17.99 -6.64
CA ALA A 129 4.17 19.40 -6.48
C ALA A 129 3.55 20.27 -7.58
N SER A 130 3.60 19.84 -8.84
CA SER A 130 3.00 20.53 -9.98
C SER A 130 1.46 20.58 -9.87
N GLU A 131 0.83 19.49 -9.43
CA GLU A 131 -0.62 19.43 -9.17
C GLU A 131 -1.03 20.40 -8.05
N CYS A 132 -0.19 20.55 -7.02
CA CYS A 132 -0.43 21.54 -5.97
C CYS A 132 -0.36 22.96 -6.48
N GLU A 133 0.61 23.30 -7.34
CA GLU A 133 0.68 24.65 -7.95
C GLU A 133 -0.62 24.97 -8.72
N VAL A 134 -1.15 24.00 -9.46
CA VAL A 134 -2.41 24.14 -10.19
C VAL A 134 -3.59 24.33 -9.22
N ALA A 135 -3.67 23.52 -8.17
CA ALA A 135 -4.71 23.60 -7.17
C ALA A 135 -4.72 24.96 -6.46
N VAL A 136 -3.56 25.42 -5.97
CA VAL A 136 -3.44 26.73 -5.32
C VAL A 136 -3.81 27.89 -6.27
N ALA A 137 -3.38 27.80 -7.53
CA ALA A 137 -3.72 28.82 -8.55
C ALA A 137 -5.23 28.88 -8.87
N ALA A 138 -5.95 27.77 -8.72
CA ALA A 138 -7.39 27.70 -8.90
C ALA A 138 -8.18 28.35 -7.75
N GLN A 139 -7.54 28.65 -6.61
CA GLN A 139 -8.16 29.25 -5.42
C GLN A 139 -9.40 28.50 -4.93
N PRO A 140 -9.30 27.18 -4.64
CA PRO A 140 -10.40 26.40 -4.10
C PRO A 140 -10.73 26.80 -2.66
N ASP A 141 -11.87 26.33 -2.16
CA ASP A 141 -12.26 26.51 -0.76
C ASP A 141 -11.41 25.64 0.19
N GLY A 142 -10.83 24.53 -0.32
CA GLY A 142 -9.96 23.66 0.46
C GLY A 142 -9.15 22.68 -0.38
N ILE A 143 -8.13 22.10 0.24
CA ILE A 143 -7.29 21.06 -0.37
C ILE A 143 -7.24 19.85 0.58
N ILE A 144 -7.59 18.67 0.06
CA ILE A 144 -7.27 17.38 0.67
C ILE A 144 -5.94 16.94 0.08
N LEU A 145 -4.98 16.58 0.94
CA LEU A 145 -3.65 16.19 0.52
C LEU A 145 -3.24 14.86 1.16
N TRP A 146 -2.94 13.88 0.30
CA TRP A 146 -2.28 12.65 0.69
C TRP A 146 -0.83 12.71 0.17
N PRO A 147 0.16 13.03 1.02
CA PRO A 147 1.54 13.19 0.58
C PRO A 147 2.11 11.90 -0.02
N ALA A 148 2.63 11.97 -1.23
CA ALA A 148 3.43 10.88 -1.81
C ALA A 148 4.74 10.71 -1.04
N VAL A 149 5.41 11.84 -0.79
CA VAL A 149 6.67 11.94 -0.03
C VAL A 149 6.57 13.13 0.92
N ALA A 150 6.71 12.89 2.23
CA ALA A 150 6.54 13.92 3.26
C ALA A 150 7.52 15.10 3.10
N ASP A 151 8.79 14.83 2.75
CA ASP A 151 9.82 15.86 2.61
C ASP A 151 9.56 16.84 1.45
N SER A 152 8.80 16.43 0.43
CA SER A 152 8.57 17.22 -0.78
C SER A 152 7.39 18.17 -0.69
N ILE A 153 6.50 18.02 0.31
CA ILE A 153 5.19 18.68 0.31
C ILE A 153 5.17 20.06 0.97
N ARG A 154 6.19 20.39 1.77
CA ARG A 154 6.24 21.68 2.48
C ARG A 154 6.01 22.92 1.61
N PRO A 155 6.59 23.05 0.37
CA PRO A 155 6.31 24.19 -0.49
C PRO A 155 4.82 24.33 -0.86
N CYS A 156 4.13 23.20 -1.06
CA CYS A 156 2.70 23.15 -1.31
C CYS A 156 1.90 23.72 -0.12
N LEU A 157 2.21 23.23 1.09
CA LEU A 157 1.56 23.69 2.32
C LEU A 157 1.75 25.18 2.56
N GLN A 158 2.97 25.70 2.32
CA GLN A 158 3.25 27.14 2.43
C GLN A 158 2.47 27.94 1.42
N ALA A 159 2.44 27.50 0.15
CA ALA A 159 1.70 28.21 -0.91
C ALA A 159 0.20 28.25 -0.64
N ALA A 160 -0.39 27.13 -0.18
CA ALA A 160 -1.80 27.07 0.22
C ALA A 160 -2.10 28.02 1.41
N ASN A 161 -1.24 28.01 2.43
CA ASN A 161 -1.37 28.90 3.59
C ASN A 161 -1.27 30.39 3.21
N ASP A 162 -0.31 30.76 2.35
CA ASP A 162 -0.14 32.14 1.87
C ASP A 162 -1.36 32.60 1.07
N ALA A 163 -2.05 31.66 0.43
CA ALA A 163 -3.29 31.91 -0.30
C ALA A 163 -4.55 31.87 0.59
N GLY A 164 -4.41 31.48 1.87
CA GLY A 164 -5.52 31.34 2.81
C GLY A 164 -6.41 30.12 2.57
N ILE A 165 -5.87 29.08 1.88
CA ILE A 165 -6.58 27.86 1.54
C ILE A 165 -6.30 26.81 2.63
N PRO A 166 -7.31 26.30 3.34
CA PRO A 166 -7.13 25.25 4.32
C PRO A 166 -6.68 23.93 3.65
N VAL A 167 -5.71 23.26 4.28
CA VAL A 167 -5.22 21.93 3.84
C VAL A 167 -5.50 20.90 4.94
N TRP A 168 -6.21 19.83 4.56
CA TRP A 168 -6.42 18.64 5.37
C TRP A 168 -5.56 17.48 4.85
N ILE A 169 -4.81 16.86 5.74
CA ILE A 169 -3.94 15.74 5.39
C ILE A 169 -4.70 14.44 5.59
N THR A 170 -4.49 13.48 4.69
CA THR A 170 -5.11 12.15 4.77
C THR A 170 -4.11 11.04 4.55
N ASN A 171 -4.36 9.86 5.10
CA ASN A 171 -3.61 8.60 5.00
C ASN A 171 -2.14 8.68 5.44
N ALA A 172 -1.29 9.37 4.69
CA ALA A 172 0.12 9.62 5.02
C ALA A 172 0.27 11.00 5.64
N ASP A 173 0.87 11.10 6.81
CA ASP A 173 1.05 12.41 7.47
C ASP A 173 2.28 13.15 6.95
N VAL A 174 2.30 14.45 7.19
CA VAL A 174 3.44 15.34 6.94
C VAL A 174 4.51 15.15 8.03
N ASN A 175 5.70 15.72 7.82
CA ASN A 175 6.70 15.77 8.86
C ASN A 175 6.20 16.56 10.08
N PRO A 176 6.63 16.23 11.32
CA PRO A 176 6.19 16.91 12.54
C PRO A 176 6.34 18.44 12.49
N GLU A 177 7.41 18.95 11.85
CA GLU A 177 7.68 20.38 11.68
C GLU A 177 6.75 21.07 10.66
N ASP A 178 5.93 20.32 9.91
CA ASP A 178 5.00 20.84 8.92
C ASP A 178 3.54 20.81 9.41
N THR A 179 3.27 20.23 10.57
CA THR A 179 1.92 20.16 11.14
C THR A 179 1.29 21.53 11.37
N ASP A 180 2.11 22.54 11.71
CA ASP A 180 1.68 23.93 11.85
C ASP A 180 1.10 24.55 10.56
N LEU A 181 1.34 23.91 9.41
CA LEU A 181 0.85 24.36 8.10
C LEU A 181 -0.44 23.65 7.67
N THR A 182 -1.02 22.81 8.53
CA THR A 182 -2.19 21.98 8.21
C THR A 182 -3.33 22.22 9.19
N TYR A 183 -4.56 21.92 8.76
CA TYR A 183 -5.76 22.04 9.60
C TYR A 183 -6.12 20.75 10.31
N GLY A 184 -5.54 19.63 9.91
CA GLY A 184 -5.77 18.36 10.56
C GLY A 184 -5.24 17.17 9.74
N TYR A 185 -5.51 16.00 10.28
CA TYR A 185 -5.14 14.71 9.71
C TYR A 185 -6.25 13.68 9.92
N SER A 186 -6.53 12.88 8.89
CA SER A 186 -7.33 11.66 9.01
C SER A 186 -6.59 10.48 8.39
N GLY A 187 -6.60 9.34 9.06
CA GLY A 187 -5.90 8.17 8.56
C GLY A 187 -5.50 7.19 9.65
N THR A 188 -4.42 6.45 9.41
CA THR A 188 -3.90 5.46 10.35
C THR A 188 -2.99 6.11 11.41
N ASP A 189 -3.01 5.57 12.62
CA ASP A 189 -1.85 5.63 13.49
C ASP A 189 -0.81 4.63 12.98
N SER A 190 0.00 5.08 12.01
CA SER A 190 0.95 4.20 11.32
C SER A 190 2.02 3.63 12.26
N TYR A 191 2.48 4.39 13.23
CA TYR A 191 3.39 3.87 14.25
C TYR A 191 2.70 2.80 15.11
N GLY A 192 1.48 3.08 15.57
CA GLY A 192 0.67 2.13 16.32
C GLY A 192 0.34 0.86 15.54
N GLN A 193 0.13 0.95 14.22
CA GLN A 193 -0.05 -0.25 13.38
C GLN A 193 1.21 -1.12 13.34
N GLY A 194 2.40 -0.51 13.18
CA GLY A 194 3.67 -1.22 13.24
C GLY A 194 3.89 -1.87 14.61
N ALA A 195 3.60 -1.14 15.68
CA ALA A 195 3.69 -1.64 17.06
C ALA A 195 2.73 -2.82 17.30
N ALA A 196 1.46 -2.72 16.86
CA ALA A 196 0.48 -3.81 16.98
C ALA A 196 0.92 -5.07 16.21
N SER A 197 1.50 -4.91 15.03
CA SER A 197 2.08 -6.04 14.28
C SER A 197 3.27 -6.65 15.02
N ALA A 198 4.10 -5.85 15.69
CA ALA A 198 5.21 -6.32 16.50
C ALA A 198 4.74 -7.05 17.77
N GLU A 199 3.69 -6.56 18.43
CA GLU A 199 3.08 -7.23 19.59
C GLU A 199 2.62 -8.64 19.21
N MET A 200 1.91 -8.79 18.07
CA MET A 200 1.53 -10.10 17.53
C MET A 200 2.75 -10.98 17.26
N PHE A 201 3.75 -10.40 16.58
CA PHE A 201 4.98 -11.13 16.24
C PHE A 201 5.69 -11.66 17.49
N CYS A 202 5.80 -10.82 18.53
CA CYS A 202 6.39 -11.19 19.83
C CYS A 202 5.58 -12.28 20.56
N GLU A 203 4.24 -12.23 20.48
CA GLU A 203 3.38 -13.27 21.04
C GLU A 203 3.61 -14.60 20.34
N PHE A 204 3.70 -14.62 19.01
CA PHE A 204 3.97 -15.83 18.24
C PHE A 204 5.41 -16.35 18.43
N ALA A 205 6.38 -15.47 18.73
CA ALA A 205 7.75 -15.86 19.04
C ALA A 205 7.86 -16.64 20.37
N ASP A 206 6.94 -16.42 21.33
CA ASP A 206 6.82 -17.14 22.61
C ASP A 206 8.18 -17.32 23.35
N GLY A 207 9.07 -16.31 23.23
CA GLY A 207 10.39 -16.30 23.86
C GLY A 207 11.49 -17.06 23.12
N GLU A 208 11.20 -17.64 21.94
CA GLU A 208 12.20 -18.30 21.10
C GLU A 208 13.13 -17.27 20.44
N GLU A 209 14.39 -17.67 20.19
CA GLU A 209 15.33 -16.84 19.43
C GLU A 209 14.92 -16.81 17.95
N ILE A 210 14.49 -15.66 17.46
CA ILE A 210 13.98 -15.47 16.10
C ILE A 210 14.86 -14.48 15.34
N GLY A 211 15.36 -14.89 14.18
CA GLY A 211 15.88 -13.97 13.17
C GLY A 211 14.76 -13.55 12.23
N ALA A 212 14.51 -12.26 12.12
CA ALA A 212 13.45 -11.72 11.27
C ALA A 212 14.01 -10.85 10.13
N ILE A 213 13.30 -10.80 9.00
CA ILE A 213 13.50 -9.80 7.96
C ILE A 213 12.30 -8.85 7.94
N GLN A 214 12.56 -7.60 7.57
CA GLN A 214 11.56 -6.53 7.51
C GLN A 214 11.46 -5.96 6.11
N VAL A 215 10.28 -6.02 5.49
CA VAL A 215 9.96 -5.42 4.19
C VAL A 215 9.17 -4.14 4.42
N ASN A 216 9.81 -3.00 4.20
CA ASN A 216 9.23 -1.68 4.40
C ASN A 216 8.50 -1.16 3.15
N GLY A 217 7.66 -0.14 3.30
CA GLY A 217 7.00 0.53 2.18
C GLY A 217 7.96 1.41 1.36
N LEU A 218 7.39 2.40 0.68
CA LEU A 218 8.14 3.34 -0.18
C LEU A 218 9.04 4.26 0.65
N THR A 219 10.30 4.37 0.28
CA THR A 219 11.26 5.26 0.94
C THR A 219 10.80 6.73 0.86
N GLY A 220 10.82 7.44 1.99
CA GLY A 220 10.38 8.83 2.09
C GLY A 220 8.87 9.00 2.32
N ASN A 221 8.09 7.92 2.26
CA ASN A 221 6.69 7.93 2.66
C ASN A 221 6.59 7.79 4.19
N SER A 222 5.79 8.64 4.85
CA SER A 222 5.68 8.65 6.31
C SER A 222 5.07 7.37 6.87
N VAL A 223 4.08 6.78 6.18
CA VAL A 223 3.48 5.49 6.59
C VAL A 223 4.54 4.39 6.62
N ALA A 224 5.40 4.31 5.58
CA ALA A 224 6.47 3.33 5.52
C ALA A 224 7.44 3.46 6.68
N THR A 225 7.88 4.70 6.97
CA THR A 225 8.81 5.01 8.04
C THR A 225 8.21 4.70 9.41
N LEU A 226 6.98 5.16 9.65
CA LEU A 226 6.33 5.01 10.96
C LEU A 226 5.97 3.54 11.25
N ARG A 227 5.44 2.78 10.28
CA ARG A 227 5.18 1.35 10.45
C ARG A 227 6.46 0.56 10.71
N GLY A 228 7.52 0.85 9.95
CA GLY A 228 8.82 0.20 10.13
C GLY A 228 9.42 0.47 11.50
N ASN A 229 9.40 1.73 11.95
CA ASN A 229 9.88 2.13 13.28
C ASN A 229 9.02 1.52 14.39
N GLY A 230 7.68 1.61 14.26
CA GLY A 230 6.74 1.02 15.22
C GLY A 230 6.99 -0.48 15.41
N PHE A 231 7.25 -1.21 14.32
CA PHE A 231 7.59 -2.63 14.41
C PHE A 231 8.95 -2.84 15.09
N SER A 232 10.01 -2.23 14.59
CA SER A 232 11.37 -2.49 15.05
C SER A 232 11.62 -2.05 16.49
N GLU A 233 11.10 -0.89 16.90
CA GLU A 233 11.24 -0.36 18.26
C GLU A 233 10.45 -1.20 19.26
N THR A 234 9.21 -1.61 18.91
CA THR A 234 8.38 -2.47 19.78
C THR A 234 8.97 -3.88 19.91
N VAL A 235 9.49 -4.46 18.84
CA VAL A 235 10.23 -5.73 18.91
C VAL A 235 11.44 -5.61 19.88
N ALA A 236 12.22 -4.54 19.74
CA ALA A 236 13.39 -4.34 20.62
C ALA A 236 13.00 -4.18 22.11
N GLU A 237 11.83 -3.58 22.39
CA GLU A 237 11.32 -3.39 23.74
C GLU A 237 10.71 -4.65 24.33
N LEU A 238 9.80 -5.33 23.59
CA LEU A 238 8.97 -6.40 24.13
C LEU A 238 9.59 -7.79 23.99
N CYS A 239 10.33 -8.05 22.91
CA CYS A 239 10.87 -9.36 22.64
C CYS A 239 12.35 -9.31 22.18
N PRO A 240 13.30 -9.00 23.09
CA PRO A 240 14.72 -8.87 22.76
C PRO A 240 15.38 -10.15 22.26
N ASN A 241 14.69 -11.27 22.28
CA ASN A 241 15.03 -12.55 21.64
C ASN A 241 14.78 -12.55 20.13
N VAL A 242 14.06 -11.55 19.59
CA VAL A 242 13.88 -11.36 18.15
C VAL A 242 14.95 -10.40 17.64
N THR A 243 15.65 -10.78 16.59
CA THR A 243 16.68 -9.96 15.93
C THR A 243 16.25 -9.65 14.51
N ILE A 244 16.12 -8.36 14.17
CA ILE A 244 15.93 -7.96 12.77
C ILE A 244 17.28 -8.06 12.06
N LEU A 245 17.40 -9.04 11.16
CA LEU A 245 18.64 -9.40 10.45
C LEU A 245 18.90 -8.50 9.25
N ALA A 246 17.84 -8.02 8.62
CA ALA A 246 17.88 -7.16 7.46
C ALA A 246 16.53 -6.46 7.26
N GLU A 247 16.59 -5.27 6.65
CA GLU A 247 15.43 -4.52 6.19
C GLU A 247 15.66 -3.98 4.79
N GLN A 248 14.60 -3.95 3.96
CA GLN A 248 14.63 -3.36 2.62
C GLN A 248 13.24 -2.81 2.25
N PRO A 249 13.19 -1.77 1.37
CA PRO A 249 11.91 -1.30 0.83
C PRO A 249 11.33 -2.30 -0.18
N GLY A 250 10.03 -2.51 -0.10
CA GLY A 250 9.22 -3.25 -1.07
C GLY A 250 8.29 -2.32 -1.88
N ASN A 251 8.31 -1.00 -1.59
CA ASN A 251 7.70 0.08 -2.37
C ASN A 251 6.20 -0.09 -2.65
N TRP A 252 5.44 -0.71 -1.73
CA TRP A 252 4.02 -1.03 -1.88
C TRP A 252 3.72 -1.94 -3.09
N ASN A 253 4.72 -2.70 -3.54
CA ASN A 253 4.68 -3.51 -4.75
C ASN A 253 5.05 -4.98 -4.43
N LYS A 254 4.22 -5.91 -4.92
CA LYS A 254 4.41 -7.34 -4.66
C LYS A 254 5.71 -7.87 -5.24
N ASP A 255 6.02 -7.53 -6.50
CA ASP A 255 7.19 -8.07 -7.21
C ASP A 255 8.50 -7.51 -6.64
N GLU A 256 8.52 -6.21 -6.30
CA GLU A 256 9.67 -5.57 -5.65
C GLU A 256 9.89 -6.13 -4.24
N SER A 257 8.82 -6.41 -3.50
CA SER A 257 8.88 -7.06 -2.19
C SER A 257 9.39 -8.49 -2.29
N GLN A 258 8.97 -9.23 -3.32
CA GLN A 258 9.49 -10.57 -3.57
C GLN A 258 11.00 -10.54 -3.84
N LEU A 259 11.48 -9.56 -4.63
CA LEU A 259 12.90 -9.40 -4.89
C LEU A 259 13.66 -9.04 -3.60
N ALA A 260 13.22 -8.03 -2.87
CA ALA A 260 13.83 -7.58 -1.61
C ALA A 260 13.89 -8.71 -0.58
N ALA A 261 12.78 -9.43 -0.38
CA ALA A 261 12.73 -10.59 0.52
C ALA A 261 13.67 -11.70 0.06
N SER A 262 13.72 -12.00 -1.25
CA SER A 262 14.62 -13.03 -1.80
C SER A 262 16.09 -12.72 -1.54
N GLU A 263 16.50 -11.46 -1.67
CA GLU A 263 17.86 -11.00 -1.37
C GLU A 263 18.17 -11.13 0.12
N MET A 264 17.26 -10.66 1.00
CA MET A 264 17.43 -10.73 2.45
C MET A 264 17.48 -12.18 2.95
N LEU A 265 16.61 -13.06 2.44
CA LEU A 265 16.59 -14.48 2.76
C LEU A 265 17.88 -15.18 2.32
N THR A 266 18.38 -14.86 1.12
CA THR A 266 19.65 -15.41 0.60
C THR A 266 20.85 -14.97 1.45
N ALA A 267 20.92 -13.68 1.81
CA ALA A 267 22.00 -13.13 2.62
C ALA A 267 22.01 -13.70 4.06
N ASN A 268 20.84 -14.10 4.56
CA ASN A 268 20.66 -14.63 5.91
C ASN A 268 20.22 -16.11 5.93
N GLN A 269 20.65 -16.90 4.95
CA GLN A 269 20.23 -18.29 4.77
C GLN A 269 20.35 -19.11 6.06
N GLY A 270 19.26 -19.79 6.44
CA GLY A 270 19.18 -20.64 7.64
C GLY A 270 19.08 -19.88 8.96
N LYS A 271 18.93 -18.55 8.94
CA LYS A 271 18.81 -17.72 10.14
C LYS A 271 17.45 -17.03 10.25
N VAL A 272 16.66 -17.02 9.17
CA VAL A 272 15.35 -16.35 9.14
C VAL A 272 14.28 -17.32 9.59
N GLN A 273 13.56 -16.96 10.65
CA GLN A 273 12.40 -17.64 11.19
C GLN A 273 11.17 -16.74 11.23
N GLY A 274 11.32 -15.47 10.82
CA GLY A 274 10.19 -14.54 10.79
C GLY A 274 10.30 -13.51 9.69
N ILE A 275 9.14 -12.99 9.26
CA ILE A 275 8.97 -11.97 8.24
C ILE A 275 7.94 -10.96 8.73
N TYR A 276 8.30 -9.69 8.69
CA TYR A 276 7.35 -8.59 8.77
C TYR A 276 7.31 -7.86 7.44
N ALA A 277 6.12 -7.49 6.98
CA ALA A 277 5.94 -6.59 5.86
C ALA A 277 4.95 -5.47 6.21
N ALA A 278 5.25 -4.26 5.76
CA ALA A 278 4.47 -3.07 6.11
C ALA A 278 3.08 -3.02 5.46
N ASP A 279 2.77 -3.92 4.53
CA ASP A 279 1.41 -4.22 4.07
C ASP A 279 1.26 -5.65 3.52
N ASP A 280 0.01 -6.05 3.28
CA ASP A 280 -0.32 -7.41 2.80
C ASP A 280 0.08 -7.65 1.35
N THR A 281 0.13 -6.63 0.50
CA THR A 281 0.64 -6.75 -0.88
C THR A 281 2.09 -7.17 -0.86
N MET A 282 2.87 -6.53 0.03
CA MET A 282 4.28 -6.83 0.20
C MET A 282 4.51 -8.16 0.91
N VAL A 283 3.69 -8.52 1.92
CA VAL A 283 3.83 -9.83 2.58
C VAL A 283 3.57 -10.98 1.63
N ALA A 284 2.61 -10.84 0.70
CA ALA A 284 2.37 -11.85 -0.32
C ALA A 284 3.61 -12.07 -1.21
N GLY A 285 4.33 -11.00 -1.56
CA GLY A 285 5.61 -11.09 -2.28
C GLY A 285 6.69 -11.78 -1.45
N ALA A 286 6.81 -11.44 -0.16
CA ALA A 286 7.78 -12.05 0.74
C ALA A 286 7.51 -13.54 0.99
N ILE A 287 6.24 -13.94 1.09
CA ILE A 287 5.81 -15.35 1.19
C ILE A 287 6.18 -16.11 -0.09
N ASP A 288 5.95 -15.52 -1.27
CA ASP A 288 6.35 -16.14 -2.54
C ASP A 288 7.87 -16.32 -2.63
N ALA A 289 8.67 -15.36 -2.15
CA ALA A 289 10.13 -15.47 -2.06
C ALA A 289 10.57 -16.60 -1.12
N ALA A 290 9.95 -16.74 0.05
CA ALA A 290 10.23 -17.80 1.00
C ALA A 290 9.94 -19.17 0.41
N LYS A 291 8.77 -19.36 -0.22
CA LYS A 291 8.39 -20.59 -0.91
C LYS A 291 9.35 -20.94 -2.06
N ALA A 292 9.77 -19.95 -2.85
CA ALA A 292 10.72 -20.13 -3.95
C ALA A 292 12.10 -20.61 -3.47
N GLN A 293 12.49 -20.27 -2.24
CA GLN A 293 13.71 -20.75 -1.60
C GLN A 293 13.53 -22.06 -0.83
N GLY A 294 12.34 -22.66 -0.89
CA GLY A 294 12.04 -23.95 -0.26
C GLY A 294 11.82 -23.88 1.25
N LEU A 295 11.51 -22.69 1.78
CA LEU A 295 11.08 -22.53 3.17
C LEU A 295 9.63 -22.97 3.31
N ASP A 296 9.31 -23.65 4.41
CA ASP A 296 7.92 -23.89 4.79
C ASP A 296 7.42 -22.64 5.52
N VAL A 297 6.51 -21.92 4.89
CA VAL A 297 6.00 -20.64 5.44
C VAL A 297 5.15 -20.85 6.71
N GLU A 298 4.60 -22.06 6.89
CA GLU A 298 3.88 -22.41 8.12
C GLU A 298 4.81 -22.56 9.34
N ASP A 299 6.12 -22.74 9.11
CA ASP A 299 7.14 -22.77 10.15
C ASP A 299 7.72 -21.38 10.48
N LEU A 300 7.40 -20.35 9.67
CA LEU A 300 7.82 -18.97 9.91
C LEU A 300 6.77 -18.22 10.73
N ILE A 301 7.20 -17.17 11.43
CA ILE A 301 6.30 -16.17 12.01
C ILE A 301 6.17 -15.05 10.99
N ILE A 302 4.96 -14.82 10.50
CA ILE A 302 4.72 -13.82 9.46
C ILE A 302 3.61 -12.89 9.89
N THR A 303 3.90 -11.56 9.96
CA THR A 303 2.90 -10.53 10.28
C THR A 303 2.93 -9.39 9.28
N SER A 304 1.79 -8.73 9.11
CA SER A 304 1.63 -7.61 8.18
C SER A 304 0.56 -6.61 8.64
N ILE A 305 0.18 -5.70 7.73
CA ILE A 305 -0.83 -4.68 7.94
C ILE A 305 -1.72 -4.60 6.69
N GLY A 306 -3.04 -4.45 6.90
CA GLY A 306 -4.02 -4.24 5.83
C GLY A 306 -5.30 -5.04 6.00
N ASN A 307 -5.19 -6.35 6.17
CA ASN A 307 -6.26 -7.33 6.02
C ASN A 307 -6.97 -7.21 4.67
N THR A 308 -6.17 -7.18 3.62
CA THR A 308 -6.60 -6.98 2.24
C THR A 308 -7.22 -8.24 1.63
N PHE A 309 -7.74 -8.14 0.40
CA PHE A 309 -8.12 -9.33 -0.37
C PHE A 309 -6.97 -10.30 -0.67
N LEU A 310 -5.70 -9.84 -0.54
CA LEU A 310 -4.51 -10.70 -0.61
C LEU A 310 -4.15 -11.29 0.75
N GLY A 311 -4.20 -10.48 1.82
CA GLY A 311 -3.78 -10.90 3.16
C GLY A 311 -4.79 -11.79 3.88
N ASN A 312 -6.08 -11.48 3.80
CA ASN A 312 -7.12 -12.24 4.50
C ASN A 312 -7.13 -13.75 4.16
N PRO A 313 -7.03 -14.17 2.87
CA PRO A 313 -6.90 -15.59 2.55
C PRO A 313 -5.62 -16.24 3.08
N LEU A 314 -4.52 -15.48 3.21
CA LEU A 314 -3.27 -15.98 3.79
C LEU A 314 -3.41 -16.22 5.29
N VAL A 315 -4.15 -15.35 6.01
CA VAL A 315 -4.50 -15.60 7.41
C VAL A 315 -5.37 -16.84 7.53
N ALA A 316 -6.40 -16.96 6.68
CA ALA A 316 -7.30 -18.12 6.67
C ALA A 316 -6.59 -19.46 6.40
N SER A 317 -5.57 -19.46 5.55
CA SER A 317 -4.75 -20.64 5.26
C SER A 317 -3.67 -20.91 6.31
N GLY A 318 -3.32 -19.92 7.14
CA GLY A 318 -2.25 -19.96 8.12
C GLY A 318 -0.86 -19.74 7.54
N GLU A 319 -0.75 -19.20 6.33
CA GLU A 319 0.50 -18.73 5.73
C GLU A 319 0.92 -17.35 6.26
N LEU A 320 -0.02 -16.59 6.79
CA LEU A 320 0.14 -15.32 7.50
C LEU A 320 -0.44 -15.50 8.90
N ASP A 321 0.33 -15.29 9.96
CA ASP A 321 -0.13 -15.50 11.33
C ASP A 321 -1.10 -14.39 11.79
N GLY A 322 -0.90 -13.17 11.28
CA GLY A 322 -1.80 -12.07 11.56
C GLY A 322 -1.48 -10.79 10.79
N THR A 323 -2.48 -9.95 10.69
CA THR A 323 -2.41 -8.63 10.06
C THR A 323 -3.18 -7.60 10.89
N VAL A 324 -2.88 -6.31 10.71
CA VAL A 324 -3.60 -5.21 11.34
C VAL A 324 -4.56 -4.62 10.31
N PHE A 325 -5.88 -4.63 10.60
CA PHE A 325 -6.88 -4.13 9.65
C PHE A 325 -6.74 -2.64 9.37
N GLN A 326 -6.94 -2.26 8.12
CA GLN A 326 -6.98 -0.87 7.64
C GLN A 326 -8.17 -0.67 6.71
N SER A 327 -9.08 0.25 7.07
CA SER A 327 -10.26 0.57 6.27
C SER A 327 -9.97 1.72 5.30
N SER A 328 -9.94 1.42 4.02
CA SER A 328 -9.81 2.43 2.96
C SER A 328 -11.07 3.27 2.79
N SER A 329 -12.24 2.66 3.03
CA SER A 329 -13.52 3.36 2.96
C SER A 329 -13.66 4.40 4.07
N TRP A 330 -13.28 4.05 5.30
CA TRP A 330 -13.23 5.01 6.41
C TRP A 330 -12.30 6.19 6.10
N ASP A 331 -11.13 5.89 5.55
CA ASP A 331 -10.10 6.90 5.24
C ASP A 331 -10.61 7.92 4.21
N GLY A 332 -11.19 7.44 3.10
CA GLY A 332 -11.76 8.29 2.07
C GLY A 332 -12.90 9.18 2.57
N GLU A 333 -13.81 8.62 3.37
CA GLU A 333 -14.92 9.37 3.98
C GLU A 333 -14.40 10.47 4.91
N ASN A 334 -13.46 10.12 5.80
CA ASN A 334 -12.97 11.06 6.83
C ASN A 334 -12.01 12.12 6.29
N ALA A 335 -11.39 11.91 5.14
CA ALA A 335 -10.67 12.97 4.42
C ALA A 335 -11.60 14.13 4.06
N VAL A 336 -12.82 13.82 3.60
CA VAL A 336 -13.83 14.82 3.24
C VAL A 336 -14.45 15.46 4.47
N VAL A 337 -14.76 14.67 5.52
CA VAL A 337 -15.22 15.20 6.80
C VAL A 337 -14.22 16.19 7.38
N GLY A 338 -12.93 15.86 7.29
CA GLY A 338 -11.86 16.71 7.80
C GLY A 338 -11.74 18.03 7.10
N ILE A 339 -11.69 18.04 5.76
CA ILE A 339 -11.60 19.30 5.01
C ILE A 339 -12.88 20.14 5.18
N TYR A 340 -14.05 19.53 5.27
CA TYR A 340 -15.30 20.24 5.54
C TYR A 340 -15.22 20.98 6.89
N ARG A 341 -14.72 20.33 7.94
CA ARG A 341 -14.52 20.94 9.26
C ARG A 341 -13.52 22.10 9.21
N ALA A 342 -12.46 21.98 8.41
CA ALA A 342 -11.50 23.06 8.21
C ALA A 342 -12.13 24.28 7.52
N MET A 343 -12.93 24.07 6.47
CA MET A 343 -13.61 25.13 5.72
C MET A 343 -14.71 25.82 6.55
N THR A 344 -15.42 25.08 7.41
CA THR A 344 -16.51 25.61 8.26
C THR A 344 -16.03 26.22 9.57
N GLY A 345 -14.73 26.11 9.88
CA GLY A 345 -14.12 26.69 11.07
C GLY A 345 -14.24 25.84 12.32
N ASP A 346 -14.57 24.55 12.17
CA ASP A 346 -14.60 23.57 13.27
C ASP A 346 -13.19 23.09 13.69
N THR A 347 -12.19 23.28 12.81
CA THR A 347 -10.75 23.07 13.10
C THR A 347 -9.95 24.28 12.66
N GLN A 348 -8.73 24.42 13.21
CA GLN A 348 -7.86 25.58 12.98
C GLN A 348 -6.50 25.14 12.45
N LEU A 349 -5.79 26.09 11.85
CA LEU A 349 -4.41 25.90 11.43
C LEU A 349 -3.51 25.53 12.63
N GLY A 350 -2.65 24.53 12.46
CA GLY A 350 -1.71 24.07 13.47
C GLY A 350 -2.18 22.86 14.28
N ARG A 351 -3.38 22.34 14.02
CA ARG A 351 -3.93 21.14 14.69
C ARG A 351 -4.02 21.27 16.22
N ASP A 352 -4.31 22.47 16.73
CA ASP A 352 -4.29 22.77 18.17
C ASP A 352 -5.58 22.39 18.91
N ASP A 353 -6.58 21.84 18.22
CA ASP A 353 -7.91 21.55 18.77
C ASP A 353 -8.26 20.06 18.80
N ASP A 354 -9.19 19.72 19.69
CA ASP A 354 -9.77 18.39 19.79
C ASP A 354 -10.52 18.06 18.49
N GLY A 355 -10.06 17.02 17.78
CA GLY A 355 -10.66 16.55 16.53
C GLY A 355 -9.97 17.05 15.27
N SER A 356 -8.84 17.71 15.39
CA SER A 356 -7.94 17.95 14.26
C SER A 356 -7.21 16.69 13.80
N VAL A 357 -7.21 15.62 14.60
CA VAL A 357 -6.65 14.31 14.26
C VAL A 357 -7.72 13.23 14.41
N LEU A 358 -7.98 12.52 13.32
CA LEU A 358 -8.94 11.43 13.25
C LEU A 358 -8.19 10.13 12.91
N TYR A 359 -7.97 9.27 13.91
CA TYR A 359 -7.39 7.95 13.68
C TYR A 359 -8.47 6.91 13.41
N MET A 360 -8.26 6.10 12.36
CA MET A 360 -9.12 4.94 12.11
C MET A 360 -8.86 3.84 13.13
N PRO A 361 -9.89 3.03 13.46
CA PRO A 361 -9.69 1.81 14.23
C PRO A 361 -8.79 0.81 13.48
N ASN A 362 -7.83 0.21 14.19
CA ASN A 362 -6.87 -0.74 13.62
C ASN A 362 -6.93 -2.09 14.39
N PRO A 363 -8.03 -2.86 14.29
CA PRO A 363 -8.12 -4.14 14.97
C PRO A 363 -7.13 -5.17 14.39
N ILE A 364 -6.63 -6.02 15.29
CA ILE A 364 -5.79 -7.15 14.93
C ILE A 364 -6.65 -8.26 14.33
N VAL A 365 -6.17 -8.86 13.25
CA VAL A 365 -6.80 -9.97 12.54
C VAL A 365 -5.87 -11.18 12.55
N THR A 366 -6.39 -12.29 13.06
CA THR A 366 -5.72 -13.58 13.12
C THR A 366 -6.68 -14.68 12.70
N ILE A 367 -6.23 -15.93 12.75
CA ILE A 367 -7.07 -17.09 12.43
C ILE A 367 -8.35 -17.17 13.30
N ASP A 368 -8.40 -16.49 14.43
CA ASP A 368 -9.54 -16.53 15.34
C ASP A 368 -10.68 -15.60 14.92
N ASN A 369 -10.43 -14.59 14.05
CA ASN A 369 -11.42 -13.58 13.67
C ASN A 369 -11.37 -13.12 12.19
N TRP A 370 -10.59 -13.77 11.35
CA TRP A 370 -10.39 -13.40 9.93
C TRP A 370 -11.70 -13.34 9.11
N ASP A 371 -12.74 -14.08 9.51
CA ASP A 371 -14.05 -14.15 8.86
C ASP A 371 -15.11 -13.25 9.54
N SER A 372 -14.71 -12.44 10.51
CA SER A 372 -15.61 -11.49 11.17
C SER A 372 -16.03 -10.37 10.21
N PRO A 373 -17.32 -10.00 10.17
CA PRO A 373 -17.76 -8.89 9.34
C PRO A 373 -17.16 -7.54 9.75
N ASP A 374 -16.68 -7.40 11.00
CA ASP A 374 -16.08 -6.17 11.50
C ASP A 374 -14.67 -5.89 10.94
N VAL A 375 -14.06 -6.90 10.34
CA VAL A 375 -12.73 -6.83 9.73
C VAL A 375 -12.73 -7.39 8.31
N ALA A 376 -13.88 -7.39 7.65
CA ALA A 376 -13.97 -7.85 6.26
C ALA A 376 -12.98 -7.06 5.36
N PRO A 377 -12.21 -7.73 4.48
CA PRO A 377 -11.27 -7.04 3.60
C PRO A 377 -12.00 -6.08 2.65
N GLU A 378 -11.42 -4.91 2.44
CA GLU A 378 -12.00 -3.88 1.57
C GLU A 378 -11.19 -3.69 0.27
N TRP A 379 -9.90 -3.99 0.25
CA TRP A 379 -8.97 -3.69 -0.86
C TRP A 379 -7.89 -4.75 -1.08
#